data_c3f89587643c8c0c8c38dd02ce0e8744
#
_entry.id   c3f89587643c8c0c8c38dd02ce0e8744
#
_cell.length_a   1.000
_cell.length_b   1.000
_cell.length_c   1.000
_cell.angle_alpha   90.00
_cell.angle_beta   90.00
_cell.angle_gamma   90.00
#
_symmetry.space_group_name_H-M   'P 1'
#
loop_
_entity.id
_entity.type
_entity.pdbx_description
1 polymer ?
#
loop_
_entity_poly.entity_id
_entity_poly.type
_entity_poly.pdbx_seq_one_letter_code
_entity_poly.pdbx_strand_id
1 'polypeptide(L)'
;MIKIISDSTCDLSQEVLERYDIDIIPLHIVKGDEELEDGPQIDIHALYEWADKNKTTPKTSAPSIETAMNVMRPYIDEGREIICFSISSEMSTSINVIRMAAEELDAVDKVTVIDSRNLSTGIGLLVVEAAVMAADGKSREEIKAGIDELIPKVRASFVVDTLVYLYRGGRCNAVSALIGGALALHPMIVVKDGKMDASRKYRGCLLYTSPSPRDA
;
A
#
# COMPACT_ATOMS: atom_id res chain seq x y z
N MET A 1 5.77 24.21 -5.33
CA MET A 1 5.55 23.36 -4.14
C MET A 1 5.32 21.94 -4.64
N ILE A 2 5.97 20.95 -4.05
CA ILE A 2 5.86 19.52 -4.47
C ILE A 2 4.57 18.96 -3.92
N LYS A 3 3.82 18.21 -4.74
CA LYS A 3 2.65 17.45 -4.31
C LYS A 3 3.04 16.02 -3.99
N ILE A 4 2.59 15.53 -2.84
CA ILE A 4 2.76 14.13 -2.44
C ILE A 4 1.47 13.39 -2.74
N ILE A 5 1.60 12.26 -3.45
CA ILE A 5 0.50 11.38 -3.82
C ILE A 5 0.90 9.95 -3.44
N SER A 6 -0.05 9.12 -3.06
CA SER A 6 0.17 7.69 -2.85
C SER A 6 -0.97 6.87 -3.46
N ASP A 7 -0.72 5.61 -3.78
CA ASP A 7 -1.85 4.72 -4.00
C ASP A 7 -2.58 4.41 -2.67
N SER A 8 -3.82 3.90 -2.75
CA SER A 8 -4.69 3.70 -1.58
C SER A 8 -4.13 2.69 -0.57
N THR A 9 -3.15 1.89 -0.96
CA THR A 9 -2.55 0.88 -0.08
C THR A 9 -1.64 1.44 1.02
N CYS A 10 -1.47 2.76 1.10
CA CYS A 10 -0.70 3.40 2.18
C CYS A 10 -1.41 3.37 3.54
N ASP A 11 -2.72 3.10 3.55
CA ASP A 11 -3.57 2.98 4.75
C ASP A 11 -3.47 4.16 5.72
N LEU A 12 -3.25 5.37 5.18
CA LEU A 12 -3.26 6.59 5.98
C LEU A 12 -4.70 7.01 6.32
N SER A 13 -4.92 7.47 7.54
CA SER A 13 -6.22 8.00 7.93
C SER A 13 -6.53 9.31 7.20
N GLN A 14 -7.83 9.61 7.04
CA GLN A 14 -8.27 10.84 6.42
C GLN A 14 -7.67 12.08 7.11
N GLU A 15 -7.57 12.07 8.44
CA GLU A 15 -6.94 13.15 9.21
C GLU A 15 -5.47 13.38 8.81
N VAL A 16 -4.72 12.30 8.57
CA VAL A 16 -3.31 12.38 8.16
C VAL A 16 -3.21 12.89 6.72
N LEU A 17 -4.06 12.39 5.82
CA LEU A 17 -4.11 12.85 4.42
C LEU A 17 -4.36 14.35 4.35
N GLU A 18 -5.36 14.85 5.06
CA GLU A 18 -5.71 16.28 5.11
C GLU A 18 -4.60 17.12 5.76
N ARG A 19 -4.04 16.65 6.88
CA ARG A 19 -2.98 17.36 7.60
C ARG A 19 -1.73 17.59 6.77
N TYR A 20 -1.36 16.64 5.92
CA TYR A 20 -0.13 16.67 5.13
C TYR A 20 -0.36 16.97 3.64
N ASP A 21 -1.58 17.31 3.25
CA ASP A 21 -1.97 17.59 1.86
C ASP A 21 -1.55 16.43 0.92
N ILE A 22 -1.93 15.20 1.28
CA ILE A 22 -1.62 13.99 0.52
C ILE A 22 -2.86 13.54 -0.24
N ASP A 23 -2.72 13.30 -1.55
CA ASP A 23 -3.80 12.74 -2.36
C ASP A 23 -3.61 11.25 -2.61
N ILE A 24 -4.71 10.57 -2.89
CA ILE A 24 -4.76 9.13 -3.10
C ILE A 24 -5.18 8.79 -4.52
N ILE A 25 -4.41 7.90 -5.15
CA ILE A 25 -4.82 7.17 -6.36
C ILE A 25 -5.46 5.86 -5.90
N PRO A 26 -6.79 5.71 -6.01
CA PRO A 26 -7.47 4.51 -5.54
C PRO A 26 -7.13 3.29 -6.41
N LEU A 27 -6.86 2.15 -5.77
CA LEU A 27 -6.88 0.86 -6.43
C LEU A 27 -8.34 0.46 -6.72
N HIS A 28 -8.51 -0.59 -7.53
CA HIS A 28 -9.84 -1.13 -7.78
C HIS A 28 -10.08 -2.41 -6.96
N ILE A 29 -11.31 -2.57 -6.49
CA ILE A 29 -11.82 -3.75 -5.80
C ILE A 29 -12.89 -4.38 -6.69
N VAL A 30 -12.65 -5.61 -7.12
CA VAL A 30 -13.57 -6.39 -7.95
C VAL A 30 -14.33 -7.38 -7.08
N LYS A 31 -15.63 -7.17 -6.95
CA LYS A 31 -16.54 -7.97 -6.15
C LYS A 31 -17.61 -8.59 -7.07
N GLY A 32 -17.36 -9.80 -7.55
CA GLY A 32 -18.20 -10.42 -8.61
C GLY A 32 -18.06 -9.66 -9.91
N ASP A 33 -19.16 -9.09 -10.41
CA ASP A 33 -19.22 -8.26 -11.61
C ASP A 33 -19.15 -6.74 -11.30
N GLU A 34 -19.07 -6.39 -10.02
CA GLU A 34 -18.93 -5.00 -9.58
C GLU A 34 -17.45 -4.62 -9.44
N GLU A 35 -17.12 -3.44 -9.97
CA GLU A 35 -15.82 -2.81 -9.79
C GLU A 35 -16.00 -1.51 -8.98
N LEU A 36 -15.24 -1.39 -7.90
CA LEU A 36 -15.29 -0.28 -6.96
C LEU A 36 -13.90 0.33 -6.83
N GLU A 37 -13.83 1.62 -6.59
CA GLU A 37 -12.57 2.27 -6.19
C GLU A 37 -12.34 2.12 -4.68
N ASP A 38 -11.11 1.78 -4.30
CA ASP A 38 -10.69 1.63 -2.91
C ASP A 38 -10.58 3.00 -2.23
N GLY A 39 -11.58 3.32 -1.43
CA GLY A 39 -11.71 4.63 -0.80
C GLY A 39 -12.68 4.61 0.39
N PRO A 40 -12.90 5.77 1.04
CA PRO A 40 -13.70 5.88 2.26
C PRO A 40 -15.17 5.48 2.09
N GLN A 41 -15.67 5.39 0.85
CA GLN A 41 -17.03 4.94 0.53
C GLN A 41 -17.21 3.42 0.63
N ILE A 42 -16.11 2.66 0.78
CA ILE A 42 -16.19 1.19 0.87
C ILE A 42 -16.71 0.76 2.24
N ASP A 43 -17.82 0.04 2.23
CA ASP A 43 -18.28 -0.68 3.40
C ASP A 43 -17.53 -2.01 3.55
N ILE A 44 -16.54 -2.00 4.43
CA ILE A 44 -15.69 -3.17 4.71
C ILE A 44 -16.52 -4.34 5.26
N HIS A 45 -17.54 -4.08 6.08
CA HIS A 45 -18.41 -5.14 6.61
C HIS A 45 -19.20 -5.81 5.50
N ALA A 46 -19.76 -5.04 4.57
CA ALA A 46 -20.47 -5.56 3.42
C ALA A 46 -19.54 -6.39 2.50
N LEU A 47 -18.24 -6.03 2.39
CA LEU A 47 -17.25 -6.83 1.65
C LEU A 47 -17.00 -8.19 2.30
N TYR A 48 -16.84 -8.23 3.63
CA TYR A 48 -16.66 -9.49 4.35
C TYR A 48 -17.91 -10.38 4.29
N GLU A 49 -19.10 -9.81 4.50
CA GLU A 49 -20.36 -10.54 4.36
C GLU A 49 -20.53 -11.15 2.95
N TRP A 50 -20.19 -10.36 1.92
CA TRP A 50 -20.21 -10.85 0.54
C TRP A 50 -19.21 -12.01 0.34
N ALA A 51 -17.99 -11.88 0.86
CA ALA A 51 -16.95 -12.89 0.75
C ALA A 51 -17.36 -14.20 1.43
N ASP A 52 -17.96 -14.12 2.61
CA ASP A 52 -18.43 -15.28 3.38
C ASP A 52 -19.62 -15.97 2.70
N LYS A 53 -20.58 -15.17 2.19
CA LYS A 53 -21.75 -15.68 1.46
C LYS A 53 -21.36 -16.42 0.18
N ASN A 54 -20.43 -15.85 -0.58
CA ASN A 54 -20.02 -16.39 -1.88
C ASN A 54 -18.85 -17.41 -1.80
N LYS A 55 -18.31 -17.65 -0.59
CA LYS A 55 -17.15 -18.52 -0.37
C LYS A 55 -15.93 -18.14 -1.25
N THR A 56 -15.81 -16.86 -1.57
CA THR A 56 -14.73 -16.30 -2.38
C THR A 56 -14.21 -15.00 -1.74
N THR A 57 -13.19 -14.41 -2.32
CA THR A 57 -12.60 -13.17 -1.82
C THR A 57 -12.67 -12.11 -2.91
N PRO A 58 -13.04 -10.86 -2.60
CA PRO A 58 -12.87 -9.77 -3.53
C PRO A 58 -11.44 -9.74 -4.07
N LYS A 59 -11.28 -9.40 -5.33
CA LYS A 59 -9.96 -9.24 -5.95
C LYS A 59 -9.61 -7.76 -6.00
N THR A 60 -8.32 -7.46 -5.93
CA THR A 60 -7.83 -6.10 -6.16
C THR A 60 -7.08 -6.05 -7.47
N SER A 61 -7.18 -4.93 -8.16
CA SER A 61 -6.37 -4.62 -9.34
C SER A 61 -5.68 -3.26 -9.16
N ALA A 62 -4.63 -3.03 -9.95
CA ALA A 62 -4.02 -1.71 -10.04
C ALA A 62 -5.06 -0.66 -10.48
N PRO A 63 -4.85 0.63 -10.21
CA PRO A 63 -5.71 1.69 -10.72
C PRO A 63 -5.74 1.66 -12.25
N SER A 64 -6.73 2.31 -12.87
CA SER A 64 -6.66 2.59 -14.29
C SER A 64 -5.68 3.74 -14.57
N ILE A 65 -5.15 3.80 -15.79
CA ILE A 65 -4.32 4.94 -16.23
C ILE A 65 -5.12 6.24 -16.08
N GLU A 66 -6.40 6.22 -16.48
CA GLU A 66 -7.29 7.38 -16.40
C GLU A 66 -7.48 7.84 -14.95
N THR A 67 -7.70 6.93 -14.00
CA THR A 67 -7.81 7.25 -12.57
C THR A 67 -6.53 7.94 -12.06
N ALA A 68 -5.36 7.39 -12.39
CA ALA A 68 -4.09 7.98 -11.99
C ALA A 68 -3.87 9.36 -12.65
N MET A 69 -4.19 9.51 -13.93
CA MET A 69 -4.13 10.80 -14.63
C MET A 69 -5.03 11.86 -13.99
N ASN A 70 -6.27 11.48 -13.65
CA ASN A 70 -7.24 12.41 -13.07
C ASN A 70 -6.78 12.98 -11.72
N VAL A 71 -6.07 12.17 -10.92
CA VAL A 71 -5.49 12.64 -9.64
C VAL A 71 -4.26 13.54 -9.87
N MET A 72 -3.41 13.24 -10.86
CA MET A 72 -2.17 13.99 -11.09
C MET A 72 -2.37 15.27 -11.91
N ARG A 73 -3.29 15.24 -12.88
CA ARG A 73 -3.50 16.33 -13.87
C ARG A 73 -3.64 17.71 -13.25
N PRO A 74 -4.45 17.95 -12.20
CA PRO A 74 -4.62 19.30 -11.65
C PRO A 74 -3.28 19.92 -11.22
N TYR A 75 -2.40 19.11 -10.63
CA TYR A 75 -1.10 19.58 -10.15
C TYR A 75 -0.11 19.81 -11.29
N ILE A 76 -0.15 18.98 -12.32
CA ILE A 76 0.67 19.18 -13.53
C ILE A 76 0.27 20.47 -14.25
N ASP A 77 -1.02 20.72 -14.38
CA ASP A 77 -1.57 21.95 -15.00
C ASP A 77 -1.21 23.21 -14.21
N GLU A 78 -1.11 23.10 -12.88
CA GLU A 78 -0.58 24.16 -12.00
C GLU A 78 0.95 24.32 -12.09
N GLY A 79 1.64 23.47 -12.84
CA GLY A 79 3.11 23.49 -12.97
C GLY A 79 3.85 22.95 -11.73
N ARG A 80 3.16 22.18 -10.88
CA ARG A 80 3.76 21.56 -9.68
C ARG A 80 4.51 20.28 -10.06
N GLU A 81 5.52 19.98 -9.27
CA GLU A 81 6.18 18.67 -9.27
C GLU A 81 5.42 17.69 -8.35
N ILE A 82 5.49 16.42 -8.68
CA ILE A 82 4.80 15.34 -7.95
C ILE A 82 5.81 14.28 -7.51
N ILE A 83 5.66 13.81 -6.27
CA ILE A 83 6.24 12.56 -5.81
C ILE A 83 5.08 11.61 -5.51
N CYS A 84 5.04 10.48 -6.23
CA CYS A 84 3.98 9.51 -6.12
C CYS A 84 4.53 8.18 -5.59
N PHE A 85 3.92 7.67 -4.51
CA PHE A 85 4.27 6.39 -3.91
C PHE A 85 3.33 5.28 -4.37
N SER A 86 3.88 4.09 -4.51
CA SER A 86 3.09 2.90 -4.82
C SER A 86 3.49 1.73 -3.91
N ILE A 87 2.54 0.82 -3.71
CA ILE A 87 2.82 -0.51 -3.15
C ILE A 87 3.98 -1.16 -3.90
N SER A 88 4.71 -2.03 -3.21
CA SER A 88 5.83 -2.77 -3.79
C SER A 88 5.53 -3.34 -5.17
N SER A 89 6.45 -3.12 -6.12
CA SER A 89 6.40 -3.69 -7.46
C SER A 89 6.40 -5.23 -7.49
N GLU A 90 6.84 -5.86 -6.40
CA GLU A 90 6.79 -7.32 -6.21
C GLU A 90 5.39 -7.83 -5.85
N MET A 91 4.45 -6.93 -5.49
CA MET A 91 3.09 -7.27 -5.06
C MET A 91 2.01 -6.78 -6.02
N SER A 92 2.27 -5.71 -6.78
CA SER A 92 1.32 -5.07 -7.69
C SER A 92 2.00 -4.44 -8.89
N THR A 93 1.23 -4.27 -9.97
CA THR A 93 1.65 -3.50 -11.16
C THR A 93 1.29 -2.00 -11.05
N SER A 94 0.75 -1.54 -9.92
CA SER A 94 0.30 -0.15 -9.72
C SER A 94 1.37 0.87 -10.08
N ILE A 95 2.62 0.63 -9.71
CA ILE A 95 3.74 1.51 -10.04
C ILE A 95 3.90 1.73 -11.55
N ASN A 96 3.69 0.68 -12.36
CA ASN A 96 3.80 0.79 -13.81
C ASN A 96 2.65 1.60 -14.39
N VAL A 97 1.43 1.43 -13.86
CA VAL A 97 0.27 2.23 -14.26
C VAL A 97 0.49 3.72 -13.96
N ILE A 98 1.01 4.04 -12.76
CA ILE A 98 1.30 5.43 -12.39
C ILE A 98 2.38 6.05 -13.31
N ARG A 99 3.41 5.27 -13.69
CA ARG A 99 4.41 5.73 -14.66
C ARG A 99 3.81 5.98 -16.03
N MET A 100 2.98 5.06 -16.53
CA MET A 100 2.27 5.24 -17.80
C MET A 100 1.36 6.47 -17.76
N ALA A 101 0.68 6.72 -16.66
CA ALA A 101 -0.13 7.93 -16.50
C ALA A 101 0.69 9.22 -16.54
N ALA A 102 1.90 9.23 -15.99
CA ALA A 102 2.82 10.35 -16.11
C ALA A 102 3.33 10.54 -17.55
N GLU A 103 3.55 9.45 -18.29
CA GLU A 103 3.91 9.48 -19.72
C GLU A 103 2.75 10.05 -20.55
N GLU A 104 1.52 9.59 -20.35
CA GLU A 104 0.33 10.09 -21.06
C GLU A 104 0.02 11.57 -20.75
N LEU A 105 0.45 12.07 -19.59
CA LEU A 105 0.36 13.48 -19.23
C LEU A 105 1.51 14.34 -19.77
N ASP A 106 2.47 13.74 -20.48
CA ASP A 106 3.72 14.41 -20.91
C ASP A 106 4.45 15.10 -19.74
N ALA A 107 4.49 14.43 -18.59
CA ALA A 107 4.94 14.98 -17.31
C ALA A 107 6.03 14.14 -16.61
N VAL A 108 6.73 13.29 -17.35
CA VAL A 108 7.78 12.40 -16.80
C VAL A 108 8.90 13.20 -16.10
N ASP A 109 9.19 14.38 -16.56
CA ASP A 109 10.17 15.29 -15.98
C ASP A 109 9.69 15.94 -14.66
N LYS A 110 8.38 15.97 -14.40
CA LYS A 110 7.75 16.55 -13.20
C LYS A 110 7.31 15.53 -12.18
N VAL A 111 7.17 14.25 -12.56
CA VAL A 111 6.65 13.19 -11.70
C VAL A 111 7.74 12.19 -11.33
N THR A 112 7.99 12.04 -10.04
CA THR A 112 8.86 10.98 -9.49
C THR A 112 7.99 9.88 -8.91
N VAL A 113 8.08 8.67 -9.45
CA VAL A 113 7.33 7.50 -8.94
C VAL A 113 8.26 6.62 -8.12
N ILE A 114 7.92 6.42 -6.84
CA ILE A 114 8.70 5.69 -5.86
C ILE A 114 8.07 4.31 -5.60
N ASP A 115 8.86 3.26 -5.81
CA ASP A 115 8.54 1.92 -5.31
C ASP A 115 8.82 1.87 -3.81
N SER A 116 7.79 1.81 -3.00
CA SER A 116 7.96 1.77 -1.54
C SER A 116 8.63 0.49 -1.04
N ARG A 117 8.67 -0.57 -1.83
CA ARG A 117 9.11 -1.91 -1.43
C ARG A 117 8.38 -2.41 -0.17
N ASN A 118 7.21 -1.85 0.08
CA ASN A 118 6.39 -2.08 1.26
C ASN A 118 4.90 -2.16 0.90
N LEU A 119 4.08 -2.32 1.93
CA LEU A 119 2.62 -2.26 1.88
C LEU A 119 2.10 -1.55 3.13
N SER A 120 0.84 -1.11 3.11
CA SER A 120 0.10 -0.59 4.25
C SER A 120 0.85 0.55 4.96
N THR A 121 0.85 0.55 6.27
CA THR A 121 1.53 1.57 7.09
C THR A 121 3.02 1.70 6.80
N GLY A 122 3.66 0.66 6.23
CA GLY A 122 5.04 0.76 5.76
C GLY A 122 5.22 1.75 4.61
N ILE A 123 4.22 1.87 3.73
CA ILE A 123 4.16 2.95 2.71
C ILE A 123 3.84 4.27 3.41
N GLY A 124 2.81 4.26 4.28
CA GLY A 124 2.34 5.45 4.98
C GLY A 124 3.46 6.21 5.70
N LEU A 125 4.39 5.50 6.35
CA LEU A 125 5.55 6.11 6.99
C LEU A 125 6.43 6.89 6.00
N LEU A 126 6.71 6.31 4.83
CA LEU A 126 7.51 6.96 3.79
C LEU A 126 6.80 8.17 3.18
N VAL A 127 5.48 8.05 2.98
CA VAL A 127 4.63 9.11 2.42
C VAL A 127 4.60 10.32 3.35
N VAL A 128 4.39 10.11 4.66
CA VAL A 128 4.38 11.20 5.65
C VAL A 128 5.76 11.86 5.75
N GLU A 129 6.84 11.07 5.75
CA GLU A 129 8.20 11.64 5.77
C GLU A 129 8.46 12.52 4.54
N ALA A 130 8.08 12.05 3.34
CA ALA A 130 8.21 12.84 2.13
C ALA A 130 7.40 14.15 2.20
N ALA A 131 6.20 14.10 2.77
CA ALA A 131 5.36 15.29 2.96
C ALA A 131 5.99 16.30 3.94
N VAL A 132 6.60 15.81 5.03
CA VAL A 132 7.36 16.65 5.96
C VAL A 132 8.56 17.30 5.26
N MET A 133 9.35 16.53 4.51
CA MET A 133 10.48 17.05 3.75
C MET A 133 10.04 18.10 2.72
N ALA A 134 8.89 17.88 2.04
CA ALA A 134 8.33 18.85 1.10
C ALA A 134 7.90 20.16 1.80
N ALA A 135 7.29 20.05 3.00
CA ALA A 135 6.92 21.19 3.82
C ALA A 135 8.15 21.99 4.31
N ASP A 136 9.27 21.30 4.57
CA ASP A 136 10.56 21.90 4.92
C ASP A 136 11.28 22.52 3.71
N GLY A 137 10.67 22.52 2.52
CA GLY A 137 11.19 23.15 1.31
C GLY A 137 12.28 22.38 0.59
N LYS A 138 12.39 21.06 0.84
CA LYS A 138 13.32 20.20 0.10
C LYS A 138 12.93 20.07 -1.36
N SER A 139 13.92 19.95 -2.23
CA SER A 139 13.69 19.66 -3.66
C SER A 139 13.22 18.21 -3.86
N ARG A 140 12.64 17.96 -5.02
CA ARG A 140 12.16 16.61 -5.40
C ARG A 140 13.31 15.58 -5.36
N GLU A 141 14.50 15.95 -5.79
CA GLU A 141 15.71 15.14 -5.78
C GLU A 141 16.17 14.84 -4.36
N GLU A 142 16.16 15.85 -3.48
CA GLU A 142 16.52 15.66 -2.05
C GLU A 142 15.53 14.76 -1.34
N ILE A 143 14.23 14.94 -1.59
CA ILE A 143 13.18 14.06 -1.01
C ILE A 143 13.38 12.63 -1.52
N LYS A 144 13.53 12.44 -2.84
CA LYS A 144 13.77 11.12 -3.40
C LYS A 144 14.98 10.44 -2.78
N ALA A 145 16.11 11.13 -2.68
CA ALA A 145 17.33 10.58 -2.09
C ALA A 145 17.12 10.19 -0.62
N GLY A 146 16.47 11.05 0.18
CA GLY A 146 16.16 10.75 1.58
C GLY A 146 15.23 9.54 1.73
N ILE A 147 14.21 9.45 0.90
CA ILE A 147 13.28 8.31 0.91
C ILE A 147 13.96 7.02 0.45
N ASP A 148 14.82 7.06 -0.58
CA ASP A 148 15.59 5.89 -1.01
C ASP A 148 16.48 5.31 0.12
N GLU A 149 17.01 6.18 1.01
CA GLU A 149 17.75 5.74 2.20
C GLU A 149 16.85 5.16 3.30
N LEU A 150 15.59 5.57 3.36
CA LEU A 150 14.63 5.11 4.38
C LEU A 150 13.96 3.80 4.00
N ILE A 151 13.66 3.57 2.73
CA ILE A 151 13.00 2.34 2.24
C ILE A 151 13.61 1.06 2.86
N PRO A 152 14.92 0.82 2.83
CA PRO A 152 15.49 -0.40 3.40
C PRO A 152 15.45 -0.44 4.94
N LYS A 153 15.11 0.67 5.61
CA LYS A 153 15.01 0.76 7.07
C LYS A 153 13.61 0.49 7.59
N VAL A 154 12.57 0.60 6.73
CA VAL A 154 11.18 0.31 7.13
C VAL A 154 11.03 -1.16 7.47
N ARG A 155 10.40 -1.44 8.61
CA ARG A 155 10.08 -2.79 9.08
C ARG A 155 8.57 -2.89 9.26
N ALA A 156 7.91 -3.56 8.32
CA ALA A 156 6.49 -3.84 8.40
C ALA A 156 6.25 -5.32 8.72
N SER A 157 5.40 -5.57 9.69
CA SER A 157 4.95 -6.92 10.03
C SER A 157 3.54 -6.89 10.60
N PHE A 158 2.81 -7.96 10.42
CA PHE A 158 1.46 -8.10 10.95
C PHE A 158 1.14 -9.57 11.26
N VAL A 159 0.17 -9.77 12.13
CA VAL A 159 -0.35 -11.09 12.49
C VAL A 159 -1.79 -11.18 12.01
N VAL A 160 -2.16 -12.33 11.46
CA VAL A 160 -3.50 -12.57 10.93
C VAL A 160 -4.20 -13.69 11.69
N ASP A 161 -5.51 -13.54 11.88
CA ASP A 161 -6.35 -14.56 12.48
C ASP A 161 -6.59 -15.74 11.52
N THR A 162 -6.61 -15.45 10.23
CA THR A 162 -6.81 -16.46 9.18
C THR A 162 -5.91 -16.20 7.97
N LEU A 163 -5.38 -17.28 7.41
CA LEU A 163 -4.57 -17.23 6.18
C LEU A 163 -5.41 -17.31 4.90
N VAL A 164 -6.72 -17.49 5.02
CA VAL A 164 -7.60 -17.77 3.88
C VAL A 164 -7.54 -16.63 2.85
N TYR A 165 -7.61 -15.38 3.30
CA TYR A 165 -7.59 -14.22 2.41
C TYR A 165 -6.21 -14.01 1.75
N LEU A 166 -5.12 -14.17 2.51
CA LEU A 166 -3.76 -14.09 1.95
C LEU A 166 -3.50 -15.20 0.92
N TYR A 167 -3.97 -16.42 1.19
CA TYR A 167 -3.84 -17.52 0.25
C TYR A 167 -4.60 -17.26 -1.04
N ARG A 168 -5.87 -16.87 -0.93
CA ARG A 168 -6.70 -16.54 -2.09
C ARG A 168 -6.17 -15.34 -2.88
N GLY A 169 -5.56 -14.39 -2.20
CA GLY A 169 -4.91 -13.22 -2.80
C GLY A 169 -3.63 -13.57 -3.59
N GLY A 170 -2.96 -14.68 -3.27
CA GLY A 170 -1.79 -15.16 -4.02
C GLY A 170 -0.52 -14.31 -3.90
N ARG A 171 -0.43 -13.35 -2.95
CA ARG A 171 0.72 -12.46 -2.77
C ARG A 171 1.69 -12.90 -1.68
N CYS A 172 1.39 -14.02 -1.00
CA CYS A 172 2.24 -14.61 0.03
C CYS A 172 2.48 -16.10 -0.27
N ASN A 173 3.55 -16.42 -0.95
CA ASN A 173 3.87 -17.80 -1.35
C ASN A 173 4.08 -18.74 -0.16
N ALA A 174 4.58 -18.22 0.96
CA ALA A 174 4.81 -18.99 2.18
C ALA A 174 3.51 -19.47 2.85
N VAL A 175 2.36 -18.87 2.54
CA VAL A 175 1.06 -19.24 3.10
C VAL A 175 0.59 -20.61 2.60
N SER A 176 0.91 -20.98 1.36
CA SER A 176 0.52 -22.26 0.77
C SER A 176 1.01 -23.46 1.59
N ALA A 177 2.19 -23.33 2.21
CA ALA A 177 2.77 -24.38 3.07
C ALA A 177 2.13 -24.44 4.47
N LEU A 178 1.32 -23.46 4.85
CA LEU A 178 0.75 -23.31 6.20
C LEU A 178 -0.72 -23.75 6.29
N ILE A 179 -1.40 -23.92 5.16
CA ILE A 179 -2.85 -24.19 5.08
C ILE A 179 -3.21 -25.62 5.48
N GLY A 180 -2.26 -26.54 5.54
CA GLY A 180 -2.51 -27.96 5.89
C GLY A 180 -2.44 -28.30 7.39
N GLY A 181 -2.13 -27.35 8.25
CA GLY A 181 -1.95 -27.59 9.69
C GLY A 181 -3.21 -27.30 10.50
N ALA A 182 -3.77 -28.31 11.14
CA ALA A 182 -4.83 -28.15 12.13
C ALA A 182 -4.35 -27.27 13.30
N LEU A 183 -5.26 -26.42 13.82
CA LEU A 183 -5.16 -25.61 15.05
C LEU A 183 -4.63 -24.17 14.90
N ALA A 184 -5.52 -23.26 15.28
CA ALA A 184 -5.32 -21.88 15.81
C ALA A 184 -3.85 -21.36 15.82
N LEU A 185 -3.20 -21.38 14.66
CA LEU A 185 -1.88 -20.79 14.47
C LEU A 185 -2.07 -19.41 13.85
N HIS A 186 -1.53 -18.41 14.53
CA HIS A 186 -1.51 -17.02 14.04
C HIS A 186 -0.11 -16.73 13.49
N PRO A 187 0.10 -16.81 12.17
CA PRO A 187 1.39 -16.54 11.59
C PRO A 187 1.67 -15.04 11.56
N MET A 188 2.89 -14.67 11.88
CA MET A 188 3.42 -13.35 11.64
C MET A 188 3.92 -13.28 10.20
N ILE A 189 3.40 -12.32 9.46
CA ILE A 189 3.85 -11.97 8.12
C ILE A 189 4.79 -10.78 8.25
N VAL A 190 5.92 -10.85 7.58
CA VAL A 190 6.88 -9.75 7.49
C VAL A 190 7.02 -9.29 6.05
N VAL A 191 7.27 -8.00 5.87
CA VAL A 191 7.66 -7.47 4.55
C VAL A 191 9.18 -7.49 4.46
N LYS A 192 9.69 -8.21 3.48
CA LYS A 192 11.11 -8.34 3.22
C LYS A 192 11.37 -8.30 1.72
N ASP A 193 12.33 -7.50 1.30
CA ASP A 193 12.73 -7.35 -0.10
C ASP A 193 11.53 -7.06 -1.04
N GLY A 194 10.54 -6.32 -0.54
CA GLY A 194 9.33 -5.96 -1.27
C GLY A 194 8.26 -7.05 -1.31
N LYS A 195 8.43 -8.18 -0.62
CA LYS A 195 7.51 -9.32 -0.62
C LYS A 195 6.98 -9.62 0.78
N MET A 196 5.84 -10.28 0.84
CA MET A 196 5.31 -10.83 2.08
C MET A 196 5.87 -12.23 2.32
N ASP A 197 6.45 -12.44 3.49
CA ASP A 197 6.97 -13.72 3.93
C ASP A 197 6.41 -14.11 5.31
N ALA A 198 6.18 -15.41 5.53
CA ALA A 198 5.81 -15.93 6.84
C ALA A 198 7.07 -16.08 7.69
N SER A 199 7.13 -15.41 8.83
CA SER A 199 8.30 -15.39 9.70
C SER A 199 8.13 -16.34 10.90
N ARG A 200 7.21 -16.02 11.81
CA ARG A 200 6.98 -16.76 13.05
C ARG A 200 5.54 -17.26 13.14
N LYS A 201 5.32 -18.31 13.92
CA LYS A 201 3.98 -18.82 14.22
C LYS A 201 3.73 -18.64 15.71
N TYR A 202 2.62 -18.00 16.03
CA TYR A 202 2.15 -17.85 17.40
C TYR A 202 0.98 -18.81 17.64
N ARG A 203 0.93 -19.40 18.83
CA ARG A 203 -0.14 -20.28 19.25
C ARG A 203 -0.81 -19.71 20.49
N GLY A 204 -2.14 -19.54 20.45
CA GLY A 204 -2.90 -18.97 21.57
C GLY A 204 -3.12 -17.47 21.47
N CYS A 205 -3.28 -16.80 22.60
CA CYS A 205 -3.59 -15.36 22.64
C CYS A 205 -2.39 -14.51 22.17
N LEU A 206 -2.59 -13.73 21.12
CA LEU A 206 -1.58 -12.87 20.49
C LEU A 206 -0.93 -11.89 21.46
N LEU A 207 -1.68 -11.41 22.47
CA LEU A 207 -1.20 -10.44 23.45
C LEU A 207 -0.05 -10.97 24.36
N TYR A 208 0.06 -12.29 24.51
CA TYR A 208 1.06 -12.91 25.40
C TYR A 208 2.24 -13.55 24.67
N THR A 209 2.18 -13.65 23.35
CA THR A 209 3.19 -14.41 22.57
C THR A 209 3.95 -13.55 21.56
N SER A 210 3.49 -12.33 21.27
CA SER A 210 4.21 -11.39 20.44
C SER A 210 5.17 -10.57 21.31
N PRO A 211 6.49 -10.56 21.01
CA PRO A 211 7.41 -9.70 21.72
C PRO A 211 7.02 -8.23 21.51
N SER A 212 7.04 -7.45 22.58
CA SER A 212 6.87 -6.01 22.50
C SER A 212 7.97 -5.39 21.62
N PRO A 213 7.72 -4.30 20.91
CA PRO A 213 8.77 -3.52 20.24
C PRO A 213 9.89 -3.06 21.16
N ARG A 214 9.66 -3.11 22.49
CA ARG A 214 10.68 -2.80 23.50
C ARG A 214 11.60 -3.97 23.81
N ASP A 215 11.28 -5.17 23.33
CA ASP A 215 12.04 -6.41 23.57
C ASP A 215 12.94 -6.78 22.39
N ALA A 216 13.01 -5.91 21.36
CA ALA A 216 13.77 -6.09 20.12
C ALA A 216 15.09 -5.28 20.14
#